data_22703bcb962021581e704f5636dbfa07
#
_entry.id   22703bcb962021581e704f5636dbfa07
#
_cell.length_a   1.000
_cell.length_b   1.000
_cell.length_c   1.000
_cell.angle_alpha   90.00
_cell.angle_beta   90.00
_cell.angle_gamma   90.00
#
_symmetry.space_group_name_H-M   'P 1'
#
loop_
_entity.id
_entity.type
_entity.pdbx_description
1 polymer ?
#
loop_
_entity_poly.entity_id
_entity_poly.type
_entity_poly.pdbx_seq_one_letter_code
_entity_poly.pdbx_strand_id
1 'polypeptide(L)'
;MASIGSVTRQIASLEITNKRTTNSSSSSLKSAHSKHPSQSNVSKLLTKFAAPNPLHSSSNANKPHHSSSLRHPTATTKTTATHSSTAARGDGLKKQASIDIGQYDGGLELENEKRGERVFGEAAQELALDSSHLKKCPTREWNLHGFDMGRPLGKGKFGRVYMVRTKCEPNYILALKTLYKSEIIQTKVEKQVRREIEIQQNLRHPNVLRLYGYFHDEKRIFLMLEFAAKGELYKQLSKHGCFTEKRSSRYIDQMADALIYLHGKHVIHRDIKPENLLLGINGELKIGDFGWSVHAPSNRRTTLCGTLDYLAPEMVESREHSEKVDYWALGVLTYEFLIGNPPFEDRSSMKNTYRRIAKVDLHFPPTLSAEVKDLIGKLLQYEPEKRLALTEVRKHPWIVKYRPRTASG
;
A
#
# COMPACT_ATOMS: atom_id res chain seq x y z
N MET A 1 -3.83 -31.17 -7.81
CA MET A 1 -5.07 -30.77 -7.10
C MET A 1 -5.19 -31.59 -5.81
N ALA A 2 -4.40 -31.32 -4.82
CA ALA A 2 -4.59 -31.85 -3.46
C ALA A 2 -3.65 -31.10 -2.53
N SER A 3 -4.11 -30.04 -1.86
CA SER A 3 -3.53 -29.53 -0.60
C SER A 3 -4.21 -28.26 -0.03
N ILE A 4 -5.39 -27.88 -0.51
CA ILE A 4 -6.17 -26.81 0.12
C ILE A 4 -6.91 -27.32 1.37
N GLY A 5 -7.14 -28.62 1.47
CA GLY A 5 -7.89 -29.22 2.59
C GLY A 5 -7.12 -29.36 3.92
N SER A 6 -5.79 -29.24 3.92
CA SER A 6 -4.98 -29.42 5.15
C SER A 6 -4.89 -28.15 6.00
N VAL A 7 -4.79 -26.99 5.37
CA VAL A 7 -4.69 -25.67 6.06
C VAL A 7 -6.04 -25.29 6.65
N THR A 8 -7.15 -25.61 5.99
CA THR A 8 -8.50 -25.32 6.47
C THR A 8 -8.85 -26.14 7.73
N ARG A 9 -8.31 -27.34 7.89
CA ARG A 9 -8.55 -28.18 9.09
C ARG A 9 -7.77 -27.72 10.33
N GLN A 10 -6.60 -27.10 10.16
CA GLN A 10 -5.85 -26.55 11.28
C GLN A 10 -6.45 -25.24 11.82
N ILE A 11 -7.11 -24.44 10.99
CA ILE A 11 -7.80 -23.22 11.41
C ILE A 11 -9.10 -23.54 12.13
N ALA A 12 -9.83 -24.60 11.75
CA ALA A 12 -11.06 -25.02 12.40
C ALA A 12 -10.87 -25.61 13.81
N SER A 13 -9.69 -26.16 14.12
CA SER A 13 -9.38 -26.69 15.46
C SER A 13 -9.06 -25.62 16.51
N LEU A 14 -8.75 -24.38 16.10
CA LEU A 14 -8.49 -23.26 17.02
C LEU A 14 -9.74 -22.46 17.42
N GLU A 15 -10.86 -22.64 16.73
CA GLU A 15 -12.14 -21.95 17.06
C GLU A 15 -13.02 -22.72 18.04
N ILE A 16 -12.74 -24.00 18.33
CA ILE A 16 -13.63 -24.86 19.17
C ILE A 16 -13.34 -24.74 20.67
N THR A 17 -12.24 -24.12 21.08
CA THR A 17 -11.85 -24.03 22.51
C THR A 17 -12.43 -22.84 23.27
N ASN A 18 -13.23 -21.96 22.63
CA ASN A 18 -13.71 -20.74 23.30
C ASN A 18 -15.25 -20.65 23.44
N LYS A 19 -15.96 -21.79 23.42
CA LYS A 19 -17.40 -21.84 23.73
C LYS A 19 -17.74 -22.92 24.75
N ARG A 20 -17.49 -22.63 26.03
CA ARG A 20 -18.22 -23.20 27.16
C ARG A 20 -18.20 -22.26 28.34
N THR A 21 -19.32 -21.59 28.52
CA THR A 21 -20.03 -21.12 29.75
C THR A 21 -20.82 -19.87 29.33
N THR A 22 -22.07 -19.90 29.29
CA THR A 22 -23.16 -19.82 30.24
C THR A 22 -24.50 -19.89 29.51
N ASN A 23 -25.33 -20.78 29.98
CA ASN A 23 -26.78 -20.84 29.70
C ASN A 23 -27.52 -19.89 30.65
N SER A 24 -28.56 -19.18 30.18
CA SER A 24 -29.94 -19.39 30.54
C SER A 24 -30.82 -18.17 30.33
N SER A 25 -31.97 -18.48 29.75
CA SER A 25 -33.34 -17.97 29.98
C SER A 25 -33.88 -16.75 29.27
N SER A 26 -34.82 -17.05 28.41
CA SER A 26 -36.22 -16.62 28.25
C SER A 26 -36.60 -15.32 27.54
N SER A 27 -37.24 -15.55 26.38
CA SER A 27 -38.50 -14.97 25.86
C SER A 27 -38.82 -13.47 26.00
N SER A 28 -38.99 -12.78 24.89
CA SER A 28 -40.31 -12.32 24.40
C SER A 28 -40.16 -11.44 23.15
N LEU A 29 -40.99 -11.75 22.16
CA LEU A 29 -41.23 -10.95 20.95
C LEU A 29 -41.91 -9.64 21.29
N LYS A 30 -41.38 -8.48 20.80
CA LYS A 30 -42.18 -7.31 20.48
C LYS A 30 -41.54 -6.51 19.34
N SER A 31 -42.36 -6.20 18.37
CA SER A 31 -42.17 -5.33 17.22
C SER A 31 -41.54 -3.97 17.59
N ALA A 32 -40.57 -3.52 16.82
CA ALA A 32 -40.07 -2.15 16.98
C ALA A 32 -39.87 -1.45 15.64
N HIS A 33 -40.50 -0.31 15.56
CA HIS A 33 -40.41 0.73 14.57
C HIS A 33 -38.95 1.19 14.31
N SER A 34 -38.66 1.48 13.05
CA SER A 34 -37.44 2.13 12.61
C SER A 34 -37.28 3.51 13.27
N LYS A 35 -36.22 3.68 14.06
CA LYS A 35 -35.75 4.99 14.51
C LYS A 35 -34.33 5.22 13.98
N HIS A 36 -34.12 6.37 13.36
CA HIS A 36 -32.80 6.89 12.98
C HIS A 36 -31.82 6.91 14.17
N PRO A 37 -30.55 6.53 13.99
CA PRO A 37 -29.59 6.53 15.08
C PRO A 37 -29.24 7.95 15.50
N SER A 38 -29.29 8.18 16.82
CA SER A 38 -29.02 9.45 17.47
C SER A 38 -27.55 9.85 17.39
N GLN A 39 -27.26 11.16 17.40
CA GLN A 39 -25.95 11.81 17.36
C GLN A 39 -24.93 11.35 18.44
N SER A 40 -25.35 10.53 19.42
CA SER A 40 -24.51 10.06 20.53
C SER A 40 -23.43 9.03 20.14
N ASN A 41 -23.60 8.32 19.02
CA ASN A 41 -22.65 7.27 18.62
C ASN A 41 -21.39 7.82 17.94
N VAL A 42 -21.49 8.94 17.25
CA VAL A 42 -20.33 9.58 16.59
C VAL A 42 -19.37 10.18 17.62
N SER A 43 -19.89 10.76 18.72
CA SER A 43 -19.08 11.33 19.79
C SER A 43 -18.28 10.25 20.55
N LYS A 44 -18.83 9.05 20.72
CA LYS A 44 -18.13 7.91 21.37
C LYS A 44 -17.02 7.33 20.51
N LEU A 45 -17.13 7.40 19.19
CA LEU A 45 -16.09 6.98 18.25
C LEU A 45 -14.90 7.95 18.26
N LEU A 46 -15.16 9.26 18.31
CA LEU A 46 -14.11 10.29 18.31
C LEU A 46 -13.19 10.22 19.54
N THR A 47 -13.71 9.84 20.71
CA THR A 47 -12.92 9.68 21.94
C THR A 47 -12.05 8.42 21.96
N LYS A 48 -12.40 7.40 21.17
CA LYS A 48 -11.70 6.12 21.15
C LYS A 48 -10.44 6.12 20.26
N PHE A 49 -10.32 7.10 19.35
CA PHE A 49 -9.26 7.17 18.34
C PHE A 49 -8.44 8.47 18.34
N ALA A 50 -8.62 9.34 19.36
CA ALA A 50 -7.76 10.49 19.56
C ALA A 50 -6.36 10.02 19.94
N ALA A 51 -5.39 10.24 19.09
CA ALA A 51 -3.98 10.06 19.43
C ALA A 51 -3.57 11.05 20.54
N PRO A 52 -2.71 10.67 21.50
CA PRO A 52 -2.23 11.62 22.50
C PRO A 52 -1.43 12.73 21.82
N ASN A 53 -1.80 13.98 22.09
CA ASN A 53 -1.07 15.17 21.65
C ASN A 53 0.36 15.16 22.16
N PRO A 54 1.39 15.47 21.35
CA PRO A 54 2.70 15.82 21.89
C PRO A 54 2.64 17.22 22.49
N LEU A 55 3.11 17.33 23.72
CA LEU A 55 3.24 18.54 24.51
C LEU A 55 4.07 19.60 23.78
N HIS A 56 3.52 20.81 23.69
CA HIS A 56 4.22 22.02 23.33
C HIS A 56 5.31 22.37 24.35
N SER A 57 6.53 22.57 23.88
CA SER A 57 7.50 23.41 24.58
C SER A 57 7.89 24.57 23.67
N SER A 58 7.49 25.74 24.10
CA SER A 58 7.87 27.04 23.55
C SER A 58 9.28 27.43 24.00
N SER A 59 10.12 27.91 23.10
CA SER A 59 11.12 28.94 23.45
C SER A 59 11.50 29.75 22.21
N ASN A 60 11.35 31.05 22.38
CA ASN A 60 11.79 32.14 21.52
C ASN A 60 13.33 32.20 21.38
N ALA A 61 13.87 32.63 20.25
CA ALA A 61 14.62 33.89 20.14
C ALA A 61 15.42 34.02 18.82
N ASN A 62 15.20 35.16 18.16
CA ASN A 62 16.12 36.03 17.46
C ASN A 62 16.92 35.60 16.22
N LYS A 63 16.56 36.30 15.12
CA LYS A 63 17.44 36.66 13.98
C LYS A 63 18.52 37.66 14.42
N PRO A 64 19.65 37.79 13.70
CA PRO A 64 19.70 38.80 12.63
C PRO A 64 20.42 38.39 11.33
N HIS A 65 20.20 39.23 10.32
CA HIS A 65 20.76 39.29 8.99
C HIS A 65 22.30 39.43 8.95
N HIS A 66 22.95 38.90 7.89
CA HIS A 66 23.85 39.67 7.05
C HIS A 66 24.12 39.02 5.69
N SER A 67 24.16 39.89 4.68
CA SER A 67 24.46 39.75 3.26
C SER A 67 25.97 39.72 2.96
N SER A 68 26.36 39.04 1.86
CA SER A 68 27.35 39.44 0.85
C SER A 68 27.81 38.23 0.06
N SER A 69 27.54 38.14 -1.16
CA SER A 69 28.12 38.54 -2.46
C SER A 69 29.52 37.98 -2.76
N LEU A 70 29.62 37.43 -4.00
CA LEU A 70 30.72 37.42 -4.95
C LEU A 70 31.59 36.17 -5.17
N ARG A 71 31.43 35.70 -6.39
CA ARG A 71 32.36 35.48 -7.53
C ARG A 71 32.84 34.06 -7.81
N HIS A 72 32.55 33.71 -9.08
CA HIS A 72 33.27 32.69 -9.86
C HIS A 72 34.74 33.08 -10.10
N PRO A 73 35.62 32.15 -10.45
CA PRO A 73 36.02 32.09 -11.83
C PRO A 73 36.12 30.67 -12.46
N THR A 74 35.94 30.71 -13.76
CA THR A 74 36.23 29.76 -14.82
C THR A 74 37.69 29.36 -14.93
N ALA A 75 38.01 28.14 -15.30
CA ALA A 75 39.17 27.83 -16.14
C ALA A 75 39.00 26.48 -16.86
N THR A 76 39.09 26.58 -18.15
CA THR A 76 39.17 25.60 -19.21
C THR A 76 40.56 24.93 -19.25
N THR A 77 40.65 23.62 -19.51
CA THR A 77 41.76 23.05 -20.27
C THR A 77 41.33 21.82 -21.05
N LYS A 78 41.49 21.92 -22.35
CA LYS A 78 41.46 20.85 -23.37
C LYS A 78 42.78 20.09 -23.32
N THR A 79 42.74 18.79 -23.47
CA THR A 79 43.85 18.02 -24.07
C THR A 79 43.31 16.90 -24.92
N THR A 80 43.66 16.96 -26.17
CA THR A 80 43.52 15.98 -27.25
C THR A 80 44.66 14.96 -27.18
N ALA A 81 44.39 13.70 -27.45
CA ALA A 81 45.35 12.73 -28.01
C ALA A 81 44.65 11.54 -28.67
N THR A 82 44.87 11.44 -29.86
CA THR A 82 44.87 10.57 -31.04
C THR A 82 44.96 9.06 -30.85
N HIS A 83 44.14 8.43 -31.68
CA HIS A 83 44.19 7.15 -32.42
C HIS A 83 45.20 6.06 -32.09
N SER A 84 44.69 4.82 -31.96
CA SER A 84 45.09 3.74 -32.86
C SER A 84 44.05 2.60 -32.87
N SER A 85 43.68 2.19 -34.07
CA SER A 85 42.79 1.12 -34.47
C SER A 85 43.46 -0.25 -34.34
N THR A 86 42.76 -1.21 -33.76
CA THR A 86 42.88 -2.63 -34.17
C THR A 86 41.55 -3.34 -34.02
N ALA A 87 41.03 -3.80 -35.14
CA ALA A 87 39.80 -4.58 -35.25
C ALA A 87 40.03 -6.02 -34.77
N ALA A 88 39.21 -6.47 -33.84
CA ALA A 88 38.97 -7.87 -33.59
C ALA A 88 37.45 -8.10 -33.58
N ARG A 89 36.99 -8.89 -34.57
CA ARG A 89 35.63 -9.41 -34.63
C ARG A 89 35.45 -10.41 -33.47
N GLY A 90 34.52 -10.10 -32.58
CA GLY A 90 34.09 -10.99 -31.51
C GLY A 90 32.59 -10.80 -31.30
N ASP A 91 31.85 -11.88 -31.37
CA ASP A 91 30.40 -12.00 -31.20
C ASP A 91 29.88 -11.16 -30.01
N GLY A 92 29.10 -10.17 -30.35
CA GLY A 92 28.54 -9.24 -29.38
C GLY A 92 27.23 -9.71 -28.76
N LEU A 93 27.31 -10.57 -27.74
CA LEU A 93 26.23 -10.57 -26.74
C LEU A 93 26.18 -9.18 -26.13
N LYS A 94 25.16 -8.39 -26.48
CA LYS A 94 24.87 -7.10 -25.83
C LYS A 94 24.70 -7.36 -24.34
N LYS A 95 25.73 -7.05 -23.54
CA LYS A 95 25.59 -6.99 -22.08
C LYS A 95 24.47 -6.01 -21.80
N GLN A 96 23.36 -6.51 -21.28
CA GLN A 96 22.26 -5.71 -20.81
C GLN A 96 22.83 -4.75 -19.77
N ALA A 97 22.72 -3.43 -20.00
CA ALA A 97 23.24 -2.42 -19.10
C ALA A 97 22.70 -2.71 -17.69
N SER A 98 23.60 -3.00 -16.76
CA SER A 98 23.20 -3.26 -15.38
C SER A 98 22.61 -2.00 -14.79
N ILE A 99 21.41 -2.09 -14.23
CA ILE A 99 20.77 -0.97 -13.54
C ILE A 99 21.66 -0.55 -12.37
N ASP A 100 22.00 0.73 -12.30
CA ASP A 100 22.72 1.28 -11.17
C ASP A 100 21.85 1.26 -9.92
N ILE A 101 22.28 0.52 -8.90
CA ILE A 101 21.57 0.43 -7.61
C ILE A 101 21.84 1.62 -6.69
N GLY A 102 22.79 2.53 -7.06
CA GLY A 102 23.18 3.68 -6.25
C GLY A 102 24.02 3.28 -5.03
N GLN A 103 24.47 4.29 -4.31
CA GLN A 103 25.34 4.10 -3.14
C GLN A 103 24.54 3.75 -1.89
N TYR A 104 24.98 2.74 -1.15
CA TYR A 104 24.46 2.38 0.17
C TYR A 104 24.92 3.41 1.20
N ASP A 105 23.99 3.88 2.04
CA ASP A 105 24.24 4.92 3.05
C ASP A 105 24.68 4.38 4.44
N GLY A 106 24.86 3.05 4.56
CA GLY A 106 25.18 2.40 5.84
C GLY A 106 24.04 2.41 6.85
N GLY A 107 22.86 2.99 6.50
CA GLY A 107 21.77 3.23 7.44
C GLY A 107 21.18 1.96 8.04
N LEU A 108 21.30 0.83 7.35
CA LEU A 108 20.80 -0.44 7.87
C LEU A 108 21.60 -0.91 9.08
N GLU A 109 22.95 -0.84 9.01
CA GLU A 109 23.83 -1.17 10.14
C GLU A 109 23.75 -0.10 11.24
N LEU A 110 23.79 1.18 10.88
CA LEU A 110 23.69 2.29 11.83
C LEU A 110 22.36 2.28 12.59
N GLU A 111 21.25 2.01 11.90
CA GLU A 111 19.94 1.88 12.56
C GLU A 111 19.86 0.62 13.42
N ASN A 112 20.52 -0.46 13.03
CA ASN A 112 20.58 -1.69 13.79
C ASN A 112 21.25 -1.49 15.16
N GLU A 113 22.29 -0.67 15.24
CA GLU A 113 22.95 -0.32 16.50
C GLU A 113 22.05 0.53 17.41
N LYS A 114 21.25 1.43 16.82
CA LYS A 114 20.43 2.41 17.56
C LYS A 114 19.04 1.90 17.93
N ARG A 115 18.41 1.11 17.06
CA ARG A 115 17.00 0.72 17.19
C ARG A 115 16.79 -0.79 17.31
N GLY A 116 17.67 -1.57 16.69
CA GLY A 116 17.48 -3.01 16.56
C GLY A 116 17.88 -3.73 17.83
N GLU A 117 16.96 -4.00 18.72
CA GLU A 117 17.16 -4.88 19.85
C GLU A 117 16.96 -6.35 19.46
N ARG A 118 17.71 -7.25 20.08
CA ARG A 118 17.52 -8.69 19.90
C ARG A 118 16.24 -9.12 20.58
N VAL A 119 15.47 -9.96 19.92
CA VAL A 119 14.22 -10.52 20.43
C VAL A 119 14.43 -11.99 20.75
N PHE A 120 14.01 -12.42 21.93
CA PHE A 120 14.17 -13.79 22.44
C PHE A 120 12.82 -14.40 22.84
N GLY A 121 12.81 -15.72 23.06
CA GLY A 121 11.66 -16.46 23.55
C GLY A 121 10.57 -16.67 22.49
N GLU A 122 9.31 -16.78 22.94
CA GLU A 122 8.16 -17.06 22.06
C GLU A 122 7.94 -15.99 20.99
N ALA A 123 8.15 -14.72 21.34
CA ALA A 123 8.03 -13.61 20.39
C ALA A 123 9.06 -13.71 19.24
N ALA A 124 10.27 -14.20 19.52
CA ALA A 124 11.26 -14.45 18.48
C ALA A 124 10.83 -15.59 17.56
N GLN A 125 10.24 -16.65 18.10
CA GLN A 125 9.73 -17.79 17.33
C GLN A 125 8.53 -17.38 16.46
N GLU A 126 7.60 -16.59 17.00
CA GLU A 126 6.46 -16.07 16.21
C GLU A 126 6.91 -15.22 15.02
N LEU A 127 7.99 -14.47 15.17
CA LEU A 127 8.57 -13.60 14.14
C LEU A 127 9.72 -14.26 13.34
N ALA A 128 9.94 -15.57 13.49
CA ALA A 128 10.91 -16.34 12.70
C ALA A 128 10.35 -16.64 11.30
N LEU A 129 10.17 -15.60 10.49
CA LEU A 129 9.59 -15.65 9.15
C LEU A 129 10.71 -15.83 8.10
N ASP A 130 10.75 -17.00 7.45
CA ASP A 130 11.72 -17.31 6.40
C ASP A 130 11.10 -18.17 5.29
N SER A 131 11.12 -17.66 4.07
CA SER A 131 10.61 -18.35 2.88
C SER A 131 11.55 -19.40 2.32
N SER A 132 12.82 -19.46 2.77
CA SER A 132 13.81 -20.43 2.33
C SER A 132 13.41 -21.87 2.66
N HIS A 133 12.62 -22.05 3.72
CA HIS A 133 12.15 -23.35 4.19
C HIS A 133 10.81 -23.80 3.61
N LEU A 134 10.21 -23.01 2.70
CA LEU A 134 8.95 -23.37 2.06
C LEU A 134 9.17 -24.51 1.05
N LYS A 135 8.49 -25.64 1.24
CA LYS A 135 8.59 -26.87 0.42
C LYS A 135 8.39 -26.69 -1.09
N LYS A 136 7.88 -25.54 -1.53
CA LYS A 136 7.58 -25.23 -2.95
C LYS A 136 8.52 -24.20 -3.58
N CYS A 137 9.48 -23.69 -2.84
CA CYS A 137 10.49 -22.78 -3.39
C CYS A 137 11.79 -23.57 -3.64
N PRO A 138 12.55 -23.22 -4.71
CA PRO A 138 13.90 -23.76 -4.84
C PRO A 138 14.65 -23.44 -3.56
N THR A 139 15.31 -24.44 -3.04
CA THR A 139 16.02 -24.49 -1.77
C THR A 139 17.21 -23.53 -1.76
N ARG A 140 16.94 -22.24 -1.70
CA ARG A 140 17.95 -21.21 -1.50
C ARG A 140 17.70 -20.54 -0.17
N GLU A 141 18.67 -20.63 0.70
CA GLU A 141 18.72 -19.90 1.94
C GLU A 141 18.97 -18.42 1.65
N TRP A 142 18.05 -17.56 2.07
CA TRP A 142 18.13 -16.12 1.92
C TRP A 142 18.71 -15.47 3.17
N ASN A 143 19.70 -14.62 2.98
CA ASN A 143 20.31 -13.79 4.02
C ASN A 143 20.87 -12.50 3.40
N LEU A 144 21.27 -11.53 4.22
CA LEU A 144 21.80 -10.24 3.74
C LEU A 144 23.06 -10.39 2.87
N HIS A 145 23.90 -11.38 3.12
CA HIS A 145 25.12 -11.61 2.34
C HIS A 145 24.84 -11.98 0.88
N GLY A 146 23.61 -12.40 0.59
CA GLY A 146 23.17 -12.71 -0.79
C GLY A 146 22.86 -11.48 -1.64
N PHE A 147 22.99 -10.26 -1.10
CA PHE A 147 22.65 -9.01 -1.78
C PHE A 147 23.80 -8.00 -1.80
N ASP A 148 23.89 -7.27 -2.91
CA ASP A 148 24.58 -5.99 -2.96
C ASP A 148 23.59 -4.92 -2.52
N MET A 149 23.93 -4.18 -1.47
CA MET A 149 23.10 -3.12 -0.93
C MET A 149 23.29 -1.83 -1.73
N GLY A 150 22.21 -1.24 -2.21
CA GLY A 150 22.21 0.03 -2.90
C GLY A 150 21.57 1.15 -2.07
N ARG A 151 21.12 2.18 -2.76
CA ARG A 151 20.56 3.40 -2.13
C ARG A 151 19.27 3.12 -1.36
N PRO A 152 18.97 3.91 -0.30
CA PRO A 152 17.66 3.89 0.36
C PRO A 152 16.57 4.40 -0.61
N LEU A 153 15.43 3.71 -0.63
CA LEU A 153 14.24 4.08 -1.42
C LEU A 153 13.22 4.85 -0.58
N GLY A 154 13.15 4.54 0.72
CA GLY A 154 12.22 5.19 1.62
C GLY A 154 12.35 4.68 3.05
N LYS A 155 11.63 5.36 3.97
CA LYS A 155 11.52 4.99 5.38
C LYS A 155 10.07 4.64 5.68
N GLY A 156 9.83 3.41 6.12
CA GLY A 156 8.52 2.96 6.60
C GLY A 156 8.36 3.11 8.11
N LYS A 157 7.18 2.75 8.61
CA LYS A 157 6.85 2.80 10.04
C LYS A 157 7.80 1.94 10.89
N PHE A 158 8.15 0.75 10.41
CA PHE A 158 8.93 -0.26 11.13
C PHE A 158 10.35 -0.44 10.59
N GLY A 159 10.86 0.46 9.76
CA GLY A 159 12.20 0.35 9.20
C GLY A 159 12.37 1.07 7.86
N ARG A 160 13.36 0.65 7.08
CA ARG A 160 13.69 1.25 5.78
C ARG A 160 13.50 0.28 4.62
N VAL A 161 13.43 0.84 3.43
CA VAL A 161 13.42 0.09 2.16
C VAL A 161 14.66 0.47 1.38
N TYR A 162 15.41 -0.53 0.92
CA TYR A 162 16.62 -0.37 0.11
C TYR A 162 16.44 -0.95 -1.28
N MET A 163 17.06 -0.32 -2.27
CA MET A 163 17.29 -0.93 -3.56
C MET A 163 18.44 -1.93 -3.40
N VAL A 164 18.25 -3.16 -3.84
CA VAL A 164 19.26 -4.21 -3.73
C VAL A 164 19.37 -5.00 -5.02
N ARG A 165 20.54 -5.64 -5.21
CA ARG A 165 20.78 -6.58 -6.31
C ARG A 165 21.19 -7.93 -5.73
N THR A 166 20.61 -9.02 -6.24
CA THR A 166 21.08 -10.35 -5.86
C THR A 166 22.49 -10.60 -6.39
N LYS A 167 23.39 -11.16 -5.57
CA LYS A 167 24.74 -11.53 -5.98
C LYS A 167 24.79 -12.74 -6.92
N CYS A 168 23.72 -13.54 -6.89
CA CYS A 168 23.58 -14.65 -7.82
C CYS A 168 22.98 -14.18 -9.14
N GLU A 169 23.43 -14.79 -10.21
CA GLU A 169 22.77 -14.61 -11.50
C GLU A 169 21.31 -15.08 -11.46
N PRO A 170 20.44 -14.35 -12.18
CA PRO A 170 20.71 -13.26 -13.13
C PRO A 170 20.80 -11.85 -12.54
N ASN A 171 21.22 -11.68 -11.28
CA ASN A 171 21.45 -10.37 -10.63
C ASN A 171 20.18 -9.50 -10.57
N TYR A 172 19.09 -10.05 -10.03
CA TYR A 172 17.81 -9.37 -9.93
C TYR A 172 17.89 -8.10 -9.08
N ILE A 173 17.24 -7.03 -9.56
CA ILE A 173 17.02 -5.79 -8.81
C ILE A 173 15.72 -5.92 -8.04
N LEU A 174 15.77 -5.67 -6.72
CA LEU A 174 14.66 -5.81 -5.79
C LEU A 174 14.57 -4.57 -4.87
N ALA A 175 13.43 -4.42 -4.22
CA ALA A 175 13.29 -3.57 -3.05
C ALA A 175 13.29 -4.45 -1.80
N LEU A 176 14.24 -4.21 -0.89
CA LEU A 176 14.36 -4.92 0.38
C LEU A 176 13.77 -4.06 1.49
N LYS A 177 12.56 -4.43 1.94
CA LYS A 177 11.87 -3.75 3.06
C LYS A 177 12.30 -4.43 4.37
N THR A 178 12.90 -3.64 5.24
CA THR A 178 13.35 -4.07 6.57
C THR A 178 12.30 -3.71 7.61
N LEU A 179 11.99 -4.63 8.51
CA LEU A 179 11.08 -4.45 9.62
C LEU A 179 11.78 -4.83 10.93
N TYR A 180 11.83 -3.95 11.91
CA TYR A 180 12.43 -4.23 13.22
C TYR A 180 11.47 -5.01 14.11
N LYS A 181 11.87 -6.19 14.59
CA LYS A 181 11.07 -7.08 15.43
C LYS A 181 10.65 -6.42 16.73
N SER A 182 11.54 -5.66 17.36
CA SER A 182 11.25 -4.93 18.60
C SER A 182 10.11 -3.91 18.43
N GLU A 183 10.07 -3.19 17.30
CA GLU A 183 9.00 -2.22 17.02
C GLU A 183 7.66 -2.88 16.70
N ILE A 184 7.68 -4.01 16.03
CA ILE A 184 6.49 -4.82 15.75
C ILE A 184 5.86 -5.28 17.07
N ILE A 185 6.68 -5.81 18.01
CA ILE A 185 6.23 -6.27 19.32
C ILE A 185 5.74 -5.11 20.18
N GLN A 186 6.50 -4.01 20.23
CA GLN A 186 6.13 -2.82 21.00
C GLN A 186 4.78 -2.25 20.56
N THR A 187 4.48 -2.31 19.27
CA THR A 187 3.20 -1.85 18.70
C THR A 187 2.12 -2.92 18.67
N LYS A 188 2.42 -4.16 19.07
CA LYS A 188 1.49 -5.31 19.13
C LYS A 188 0.83 -5.62 17.79
N VAL A 189 1.61 -5.60 16.70
CA VAL A 189 1.12 -5.83 15.33
C VAL A 189 1.67 -7.10 14.68
N GLU A 190 2.19 -8.05 15.45
CA GLU A 190 2.82 -9.29 14.97
C GLU A 190 1.88 -10.06 14.06
N LYS A 191 0.64 -10.26 14.48
CA LYS A 191 -0.40 -10.97 13.70
C LYS A 191 -0.74 -10.26 12.40
N GLN A 192 -0.67 -8.91 12.41
CA GLN A 192 -0.92 -8.10 11.23
C GLN A 192 0.21 -8.25 10.21
N VAL A 193 1.47 -8.16 10.65
CA VAL A 193 2.65 -8.34 9.78
C VAL A 193 2.67 -9.75 9.18
N ARG A 194 2.41 -10.77 9.98
CA ARG A 194 2.31 -12.16 9.50
C ARG A 194 1.25 -12.31 8.43
N ARG A 195 0.05 -11.76 8.66
CA ARG A 195 -1.06 -11.81 7.71
C ARG A 195 -0.74 -11.06 6.41
N GLU A 196 -0.11 -9.89 6.49
CA GLU A 196 0.36 -9.14 5.32
C GLU A 196 1.25 -10.02 4.42
N ILE A 197 2.22 -10.70 5.03
CA ILE A 197 3.14 -11.60 4.31
C ILE A 197 2.38 -12.80 3.73
N GLU A 198 1.52 -13.45 4.51
CA GLU A 198 0.73 -14.61 4.07
C GLU A 198 -0.20 -14.29 2.90
N ILE A 199 -0.81 -13.11 2.90
CA ILE A 199 -1.64 -12.65 1.79
C ILE A 199 -0.75 -12.35 0.58
N GLN A 200 0.24 -11.45 0.72
CA GLN A 200 0.99 -10.93 -0.41
C GLN A 200 1.84 -11.99 -1.11
N GLN A 201 2.39 -12.97 -0.40
CA GLN A 201 3.18 -14.05 -1.00
C GLN A 201 2.39 -14.91 -2.01
N ASN A 202 1.05 -14.96 -1.87
CA ASN A 202 0.16 -15.74 -2.74
C ASN A 202 -0.45 -14.94 -3.88
N LEU A 203 -0.16 -13.64 -3.97
CA LEU A 203 -0.69 -12.76 -5.02
C LEU A 203 0.25 -12.71 -6.23
N ARG A 204 -0.34 -12.81 -7.44
CA ARG A 204 0.36 -12.75 -8.72
C ARG A 204 -0.51 -12.00 -9.72
N HIS A 205 -0.28 -10.70 -9.87
CA HIS A 205 -1.00 -9.85 -10.81
C HIS A 205 -0.10 -8.70 -11.29
N PRO A 206 -0.19 -8.24 -12.56
CA PRO A 206 0.68 -7.18 -13.08
C PRO A 206 0.55 -5.85 -12.33
N ASN A 207 -0.61 -5.57 -11.73
CA ASN A 207 -0.86 -4.34 -10.98
C ASN A 207 -0.90 -4.55 -9.45
N VAL A 208 -0.33 -5.64 -8.95
CA VAL A 208 -0.10 -5.90 -7.52
C VAL A 208 1.40 -6.04 -7.29
N LEU A 209 1.95 -5.31 -6.33
CA LEU A 209 3.37 -5.38 -5.99
C LEU A 209 3.72 -6.78 -5.48
N ARG A 210 4.65 -7.44 -6.17
CA ARG A 210 4.98 -8.82 -5.87
C ARG A 210 5.89 -8.93 -4.64
N LEU A 211 5.57 -9.86 -3.75
CA LEU A 211 6.49 -10.37 -2.73
C LEU A 211 7.16 -11.64 -3.27
N TYR A 212 8.48 -11.59 -3.46
CA TYR A 212 9.27 -12.73 -3.97
C TYR A 212 9.64 -13.71 -2.88
N GLY A 213 9.89 -13.23 -1.68
CA GLY A 213 10.24 -14.00 -0.51
C GLY A 213 10.54 -13.12 0.70
N TYR A 214 10.87 -13.75 1.81
CA TYR A 214 11.19 -13.07 3.07
C TYR A 214 12.16 -13.96 3.86
N PHE A 215 12.94 -13.31 4.71
CA PHE A 215 13.86 -13.96 5.66
C PHE A 215 14.03 -13.06 6.88
N HIS A 216 14.71 -13.55 7.91
CA HIS A 216 14.92 -12.78 9.14
C HIS A 216 16.32 -13.00 9.72
N ASP A 217 16.75 -12.08 10.55
CA ASP A 217 17.83 -12.23 11.51
C ASP A 217 17.31 -12.08 12.95
N GLU A 218 18.20 -11.98 13.92
CA GLU A 218 17.83 -11.87 15.33
C GLU A 218 17.01 -10.62 15.63
N LYS A 219 17.18 -9.54 14.86
CA LYS A 219 16.60 -8.22 15.11
C LYS A 219 15.53 -7.81 14.10
N ARG A 220 15.55 -8.38 12.88
CA ARG A 220 14.81 -7.85 11.73
C ARG A 220 14.13 -8.95 10.93
N ILE A 221 13.08 -8.54 10.20
CA ILE A 221 12.47 -9.28 9.11
C ILE A 221 12.73 -8.52 7.81
N PHE A 222 13.03 -9.24 6.75
CA PHE A 222 13.32 -8.69 5.43
C PHE A 222 12.31 -9.20 4.41
N LEU A 223 11.65 -8.30 3.71
CA LEU A 223 10.72 -8.61 2.63
C LEU A 223 11.38 -8.27 1.29
N MET A 224 11.52 -9.27 0.41
CA MET A 224 12.05 -9.10 -0.95
C MET A 224 10.90 -8.74 -1.89
N LEU A 225 10.74 -7.48 -2.19
CA LEU A 225 9.64 -6.93 -2.99
C LEU A 225 10.08 -6.60 -4.42
N GLU A 226 9.11 -6.56 -5.32
CA GLU A 226 9.27 -6.01 -6.65
C GLU A 226 9.77 -4.55 -6.58
N PHE A 227 10.74 -4.23 -7.44
CA PHE A 227 11.26 -2.87 -7.53
C PHE A 227 10.38 -2.01 -8.46
N ALA A 228 9.67 -1.06 -7.88
CA ALA A 228 8.84 -0.10 -8.59
C ALA A 228 9.70 1.12 -9.01
N ALA A 229 10.23 1.09 -10.22
CA ALA A 229 11.30 2.00 -10.68
C ALA A 229 10.90 3.49 -10.70
N LYS A 230 9.61 3.82 -10.87
CA LYS A 230 9.10 5.20 -10.87
C LYS A 230 8.58 5.66 -9.51
N GLY A 231 8.71 4.82 -8.46
CA GLY A 231 8.43 5.17 -7.07
C GLY A 231 6.95 5.36 -6.75
N GLU A 232 6.67 6.12 -5.70
CA GLU A 232 5.35 6.33 -5.14
C GLU A 232 4.48 7.23 -6.05
N LEU A 233 3.23 6.81 -6.26
CA LEU A 233 2.25 7.57 -7.04
C LEU A 233 1.90 8.90 -6.33
N TYR A 234 1.84 8.88 -5.00
CA TYR A 234 1.61 10.07 -4.19
C TYR A 234 2.61 11.19 -4.50
N LYS A 235 3.91 10.87 -4.61
CA LYS A 235 4.95 11.86 -4.98
C LYS A 235 4.70 12.46 -6.37
N GLN A 236 4.18 11.66 -7.30
CA GLN A 236 3.81 12.13 -8.63
C GLN A 236 2.56 13.03 -8.58
N LEU A 237 1.55 12.67 -7.79
CA LEU A 237 0.34 13.46 -7.62
C LEU A 237 0.67 14.79 -6.94
N SER A 238 1.40 14.79 -5.85
CA SER A 238 1.83 15.98 -5.11
C SER A 238 2.65 16.93 -5.99
N LYS A 239 3.54 16.41 -6.86
CA LYS A 239 4.35 17.21 -7.77
C LYS A 239 3.52 17.90 -8.86
N HIS A 240 2.47 17.26 -9.38
CA HIS A 240 1.67 17.77 -10.50
C HIS A 240 0.37 18.46 -10.06
N GLY A 241 -0.01 18.34 -8.77
CA GLY A 241 -1.27 18.81 -8.23
C GLY A 241 -2.43 17.87 -8.58
N CYS A 242 -2.60 17.55 -9.85
CA CYS A 242 -3.58 16.60 -10.36
C CYS A 242 -3.08 15.91 -11.64
N PHE A 243 -3.81 14.88 -12.08
CA PHE A 243 -3.52 14.19 -13.34
C PHE A 243 -4.58 14.51 -14.40
N THR A 244 -4.18 14.39 -15.66
CA THR A 244 -5.13 14.47 -16.79
C THR A 244 -6.10 13.29 -16.75
N GLU A 245 -7.32 13.46 -17.32
CA GLU A 245 -8.30 12.37 -17.42
C GLU A 245 -7.73 11.12 -18.10
N LYS A 246 -6.93 11.30 -19.17
CA LYS A 246 -6.26 10.19 -19.86
C LYS A 246 -5.33 9.38 -18.93
N ARG A 247 -4.55 10.06 -18.09
CA ARG A 247 -3.62 9.40 -17.15
C ARG A 247 -4.40 8.73 -16.03
N SER A 248 -5.39 9.43 -15.48
CA SER A 248 -6.26 8.92 -14.42
C SER A 248 -7.04 7.69 -14.87
N SER A 249 -7.66 7.75 -16.04
CA SER A 249 -8.42 6.63 -16.63
C SER A 249 -7.57 5.36 -16.76
N ARG A 250 -6.30 5.50 -17.22
CA ARG A 250 -5.38 4.37 -17.31
C ARG A 250 -5.11 3.74 -15.94
N TYR A 251 -4.88 4.57 -14.91
CA TYR A 251 -4.63 4.05 -13.57
C TYR A 251 -5.88 3.42 -12.94
N ILE A 252 -7.05 4.00 -13.17
CA ILE A 252 -8.32 3.46 -12.66
C ILE A 252 -8.69 2.13 -13.34
N ASP A 253 -8.44 1.97 -14.65
CA ASP A 253 -8.62 0.66 -15.32
C ASP A 253 -7.70 -0.42 -14.71
N GLN A 254 -6.42 -0.07 -14.45
CA GLN A 254 -5.46 -0.97 -13.83
C GLN A 254 -5.83 -1.32 -12.38
N MET A 255 -6.33 -0.33 -11.61
CA MET A 255 -6.83 -0.55 -10.24
C MET A 255 -8.04 -1.48 -10.24
N ALA A 256 -9.01 -1.24 -11.13
CA ALA A 256 -10.19 -2.08 -11.24
C ALA A 256 -9.82 -3.54 -11.57
N ASP A 257 -8.86 -3.75 -12.47
CA ASP A 257 -8.34 -5.09 -12.82
C ASP A 257 -7.71 -5.79 -11.62
N ALA A 258 -6.84 -5.07 -10.90
CA ALA A 258 -6.19 -5.60 -9.70
C ALA A 258 -7.20 -5.93 -8.59
N LEU A 259 -8.20 -5.07 -8.37
CA LEU A 259 -9.24 -5.30 -7.37
C LEU A 259 -10.14 -6.49 -7.73
N ILE A 260 -10.49 -6.68 -9.01
CA ILE A 260 -11.21 -7.88 -9.47
C ILE A 260 -10.42 -9.14 -9.11
N TYR A 261 -9.11 -9.12 -9.35
CA TYR A 261 -8.23 -10.24 -8.99
C TYR A 261 -8.17 -10.48 -7.49
N LEU A 262 -8.00 -9.41 -6.67
CA LEU A 262 -7.95 -9.52 -5.21
C LEU A 262 -9.25 -10.07 -4.64
N HIS A 263 -10.39 -9.53 -5.05
CA HIS A 263 -11.71 -9.96 -4.60
C HIS A 263 -12.04 -11.40 -5.03
N GLY A 264 -11.61 -11.80 -6.23
CA GLY A 264 -11.67 -13.20 -6.68
C GLY A 264 -10.81 -14.17 -5.85
N LYS A 265 -9.84 -13.63 -5.08
CA LYS A 265 -9.05 -14.35 -4.07
C LYS A 265 -9.59 -14.17 -2.64
N HIS A 266 -10.76 -13.57 -2.49
CA HIS A 266 -11.34 -13.19 -1.20
C HIS A 266 -10.47 -12.27 -0.35
N VAL A 267 -9.64 -11.44 -1.00
CA VAL A 267 -8.80 -10.43 -0.35
C VAL A 267 -9.44 -9.07 -0.52
N ILE A 268 -9.76 -8.40 0.58
CA ILE A 268 -10.23 -7.02 0.64
C ILE A 268 -9.05 -6.16 1.08
N HIS A 269 -8.71 -5.11 0.32
CA HIS A 269 -7.53 -4.28 0.60
C HIS A 269 -7.74 -3.32 1.76
N ARG A 270 -8.83 -2.54 1.76
CA ARG A 270 -9.32 -1.62 2.81
C ARG A 270 -8.48 -0.37 3.09
N ASP A 271 -7.35 -0.18 2.41
CA ASP A 271 -6.52 1.03 2.54
C ASP A 271 -5.97 1.49 1.18
N ILE A 272 -6.89 1.59 0.20
CA ILE A 272 -6.56 2.13 -1.13
C ILE A 272 -6.42 3.64 -1.02
N LYS A 273 -5.24 4.16 -1.38
CA LYS A 273 -4.89 5.58 -1.40
C LYS A 273 -3.59 5.80 -2.19
N PRO A 274 -3.27 7.01 -2.66
CA PRO A 274 -2.08 7.28 -3.47
C PRO A 274 -0.75 6.86 -2.83
N GLU A 275 -0.65 6.89 -1.49
CA GLU A 275 0.55 6.51 -0.74
C GLU A 275 0.88 5.01 -0.86
N ASN A 276 -0.15 4.18 -0.99
CA ASN A 276 -0.02 2.72 -1.11
C ASN A 276 0.11 2.25 -2.56
N LEU A 277 0.20 3.19 -3.51
CA LEU A 277 0.33 2.92 -4.93
C LEU A 277 1.73 3.29 -5.43
N LEU A 278 2.33 2.38 -6.16
CA LEU A 278 3.65 2.55 -6.76
C LEU A 278 3.56 2.49 -8.29
N LEU A 279 4.60 2.94 -8.96
CA LEU A 279 4.71 2.89 -10.42
C LEU A 279 5.90 2.04 -10.85
N GLY A 280 5.64 1.04 -11.64
CA GLY A 280 6.65 0.19 -12.25
C GLY A 280 7.46 0.91 -13.34
N ILE A 281 8.38 0.19 -13.95
CA ILE A 281 9.34 0.75 -14.92
C ILE A 281 8.64 1.34 -16.17
N ASN A 282 7.56 0.73 -16.63
CA ASN A 282 6.76 1.21 -17.78
C ASN A 282 5.68 2.22 -17.36
N GLY A 283 5.62 2.60 -16.08
CA GLY A 283 4.61 3.49 -15.52
C GLY A 283 3.27 2.79 -15.30
N GLU A 284 3.27 1.46 -15.20
CA GLU A 284 2.12 0.68 -14.74
C GLU A 284 1.96 0.85 -13.24
N LEU A 285 0.70 0.89 -12.81
CA LEU A 285 0.34 0.99 -11.40
C LEU A 285 0.54 -0.35 -10.69
N LYS A 286 1.02 -0.29 -9.44
CA LYS A 286 1.22 -1.43 -8.53
C LYS A 286 0.57 -1.13 -7.19
N ILE A 287 -0.39 -1.94 -6.76
CA ILE A 287 -0.94 -1.89 -5.41
C ILE A 287 0.07 -2.49 -4.45
N GLY A 288 0.47 -1.73 -3.44
CA GLY A 288 1.34 -2.17 -2.34
C GLY A 288 0.65 -2.03 -0.99
N ASP A 289 1.37 -2.32 0.08
CA ASP A 289 0.95 -2.22 1.48
C ASP A 289 -0.36 -2.94 1.81
N PHE A 290 -0.23 -4.23 2.12
CA PHE A 290 -1.33 -5.11 2.51
C PHE A 290 -1.57 -5.16 4.03
N GLY A 291 -1.00 -4.20 4.79
CA GLY A 291 -1.07 -4.17 6.25
C GLY A 291 -2.47 -4.11 6.85
N TRP A 292 -3.45 -3.59 6.10
CA TRP A 292 -4.87 -3.58 6.49
C TRP A 292 -5.73 -4.61 5.76
N SER A 293 -5.14 -5.37 4.85
CA SER A 293 -5.85 -6.35 4.05
C SER A 293 -6.32 -7.54 4.88
N VAL A 294 -7.40 -8.15 4.44
CA VAL A 294 -7.96 -9.35 5.07
C VAL A 294 -8.34 -10.38 4.02
N HIS A 295 -8.10 -11.63 4.32
CA HIS A 295 -8.71 -12.75 3.62
C HIS A 295 -10.06 -13.03 4.29
N ALA A 296 -11.16 -12.75 3.63
CA ALA A 296 -12.51 -12.76 4.17
C ALA A 296 -13.46 -13.62 3.33
N PRO A 297 -13.45 -14.95 3.48
CA PRO A 297 -14.34 -15.83 2.72
C PRO A 297 -15.83 -15.51 2.92
N SER A 298 -16.21 -14.99 4.10
CA SER A 298 -17.59 -14.58 4.42
C SER A 298 -17.91 -13.13 4.01
N ASN A 299 -16.94 -12.40 3.48
CA ASN A 299 -17.07 -11.01 3.00
C ASN A 299 -17.73 -10.00 3.96
N ARG A 300 -17.77 -10.25 5.28
CA ARG A 300 -18.40 -9.36 6.26
C ARG A 300 -17.44 -9.01 7.39
N ARG A 301 -17.32 -7.72 7.73
CA ARG A 301 -16.43 -7.19 8.76
C ARG A 301 -17.02 -5.95 9.44
N THR A 302 -16.54 -5.67 10.66
CA THR A 302 -16.95 -4.49 11.44
C THR A 302 -15.75 -3.68 11.93
N THR A 303 -14.53 -4.06 11.55
CA THR A 303 -13.30 -3.41 12.03
C THR A 303 -13.07 -2.10 11.29
N LEU A 304 -13.06 -0.97 12.01
CA LEU A 304 -12.67 0.32 11.45
C LEU A 304 -11.16 0.32 11.17
N CYS A 305 -10.78 0.57 9.93
CA CYS A 305 -9.39 0.65 9.47
C CYS A 305 -9.31 1.48 8.19
N GLY A 306 -8.10 1.93 7.85
CA GLY A 306 -7.86 2.75 6.66
C GLY A 306 -7.68 4.23 6.97
N THR A 307 -7.47 5.02 5.92
CA THR A 307 -7.29 6.48 5.98
C THR A 307 -8.65 7.16 5.95
N LEU A 308 -8.86 8.15 6.82
CA LEU A 308 -10.15 8.81 7.05
C LEU A 308 -10.89 9.19 5.76
N ASP A 309 -10.22 9.90 4.86
CA ASP A 309 -10.84 10.47 3.66
C ASP A 309 -11.30 9.43 2.65
N TYR A 310 -10.85 8.18 2.81
CA TYR A 310 -11.14 7.02 1.96
C TYR A 310 -12.14 6.03 2.57
N LEU A 311 -12.58 6.28 3.83
CA LEU A 311 -13.55 5.43 4.50
C LEU A 311 -14.92 5.50 3.82
N ALA A 312 -15.53 4.34 3.62
CA ALA A 312 -16.88 4.25 3.11
C ALA A 312 -17.93 4.58 4.20
N PRO A 313 -19.16 5.01 3.86
CA PRO A 313 -20.21 5.33 4.82
C PRO A 313 -20.46 4.22 5.84
N GLU A 314 -20.54 2.96 5.42
CA GLU A 314 -20.74 1.81 6.30
C GLU A 314 -19.61 1.63 7.30
N MET A 315 -18.36 1.99 6.96
CA MET A 315 -17.23 1.96 7.89
C MET A 315 -17.31 3.09 8.91
N VAL A 316 -17.65 4.30 8.47
CA VAL A 316 -17.85 5.48 9.33
C VAL A 316 -18.98 5.24 10.33
N GLU A 317 -20.03 4.57 9.90
CA GLU A 317 -21.20 4.23 10.73
C GLU A 317 -21.02 2.95 11.55
N SER A 318 -19.83 2.31 11.49
CA SER A 318 -19.54 1.06 12.19
C SER A 318 -20.47 -0.09 11.82
N ARG A 319 -20.97 -0.10 10.59
CA ARG A 319 -21.78 -1.20 10.03
C ARG A 319 -20.89 -2.32 9.52
N GLU A 320 -21.48 -3.49 9.26
CA GLU A 320 -20.79 -4.55 8.52
C GLU A 320 -20.42 -4.05 7.12
N HIS A 321 -19.21 -4.41 6.67
CA HIS A 321 -18.71 -4.05 5.36
C HIS A 321 -18.11 -5.24 4.62
N SER A 322 -18.15 -5.19 3.30
CA SER A 322 -17.66 -6.19 2.37
C SER A 322 -16.53 -5.61 1.49
N GLU A 323 -16.20 -6.30 0.40
CA GLU A 323 -15.29 -5.80 -0.64
C GLU A 323 -15.77 -4.49 -1.29
N LYS A 324 -17.02 -4.11 -1.10
CA LYS A 324 -17.58 -2.86 -1.64
C LYS A 324 -16.93 -1.60 -1.07
N VAL A 325 -16.19 -1.70 0.04
CA VAL A 325 -15.39 -0.58 0.55
C VAL A 325 -14.25 -0.21 -0.39
N ASP A 326 -13.67 -1.19 -1.10
CA ASP A 326 -12.65 -0.94 -2.11
C ASP A 326 -13.23 -0.26 -3.36
N TYR A 327 -14.52 -0.49 -3.70
CA TYR A 327 -15.24 0.21 -4.77
C TYR A 327 -15.42 1.70 -4.46
N TRP A 328 -15.81 1.99 -3.20
CA TRP A 328 -15.89 3.36 -2.71
C TRP A 328 -14.53 4.05 -2.77
N ALA A 329 -13.48 3.40 -2.23
CA ALA A 329 -12.13 3.94 -2.24
C ALA A 329 -11.62 4.20 -3.68
N LEU A 330 -11.98 3.37 -4.66
CA LEU A 330 -11.69 3.60 -6.08
C LEU A 330 -12.37 4.87 -6.60
N GLY A 331 -13.59 5.15 -6.17
CA GLY A 331 -14.32 6.39 -6.50
C GLY A 331 -13.63 7.63 -5.92
N VAL A 332 -13.23 7.59 -4.64
CA VAL A 332 -12.45 8.65 -3.98
C VAL A 332 -11.12 8.87 -4.71
N LEU A 333 -10.39 7.80 -5.01
CA LEU A 333 -9.12 7.84 -5.75
C LEU A 333 -9.28 8.47 -7.14
N THR A 334 -10.37 8.14 -7.84
CA THR A 334 -10.66 8.71 -9.17
C THR A 334 -10.83 10.23 -9.08
N TYR A 335 -11.57 10.70 -8.09
CA TYR A 335 -11.76 12.12 -7.84
C TYR A 335 -10.44 12.81 -7.48
N GLU A 336 -9.68 12.26 -6.54
CA GLU A 336 -8.42 12.85 -6.08
C GLU A 336 -7.36 12.91 -7.20
N PHE A 337 -7.28 11.93 -8.08
CA PHE A 337 -6.37 12.00 -9.23
C PHE A 337 -6.66 13.19 -10.15
N LEU A 338 -7.90 13.60 -10.26
CA LEU A 338 -8.35 14.66 -11.17
C LEU A 338 -8.37 16.04 -10.53
N ILE A 339 -8.50 16.12 -9.20
CA ILE A 339 -8.66 17.38 -8.47
C ILE A 339 -7.44 17.68 -7.58
N GLY A 340 -6.75 16.63 -7.09
CA GLY A 340 -5.61 16.74 -6.19
C GLY A 340 -5.96 16.64 -4.71
N ASN A 341 -7.25 16.58 -4.35
CA ASN A 341 -7.72 16.38 -2.99
C ASN A 341 -8.90 15.42 -2.97
N PRO A 342 -9.13 14.65 -1.90
CA PRO A 342 -10.29 13.80 -1.73
C PRO A 342 -11.61 14.58 -1.73
N PRO A 343 -12.75 13.98 -2.18
CA PRO A 343 -14.01 14.69 -2.36
C PRO A 343 -14.67 15.15 -1.05
N PHE A 344 -14.39 14.49 0.06
CA PHE A 344 -15.06 14.73 1.35
C PHE A 344 -14.15 15.38 2.38
N GLU A 345 -12.87 15.65 2.06
CA GLU A 345 -11.90 16.26 2.97
C GLU A 345 -12.42 17.59 3.54
N ASP A 346 -12.36 17.73 4.86
CA ASP A 346 -12.51 18.99 5.57
C ASP A 346 -11.33 19.18 6.51
N ARG A 347 -10.39 20.04 6.12
CA ARG A 347 -9.15 20.29 6.87
C ARG A 347 -9.38 20.96 8.21
N SER A 348 -10.54 21.57 8.43
CA SER A 348 -10.88 22.21 9.68
C SER A 348 -11.36 21.23 10.75
N SER A 349 -11.97 20.11 10.35
CA SER A 349 -12.57 19.16 11.29
C SER A 349 -12.77 17.77 10.72
N MET A 350 -12.14 16.78 11.33
CA MET A 350 -12.41 15.35 11.04
C MET A 350 -13.89 14.99 11.19
N LYS A 351 -14.61 15.62 12.14
CA LYS A 351 -16.05 15.41 12.33
C LYS A 351 -16.85 15.86 11.11
N ASN A 352 -16.44 16.92 10.45
CA ASN A 352 -17.08 17.36 9.22
C ASN A 352 -16.80 16.40 8.06
N THR A 353 -15.57 15.90 7.93
CA THR A 353 -15.24 14.85 6.96
C THR A 353 -16.14 13.62 7.15
N TYR A 354 -16.27 13.09 8.38
CA TYR A 354 -17.18 11.98 8.68
C TYR A 354 -18.62 12.27 8.27
N ARG A 355 -19.13 13.49 8.58
CA ARG A 355 -20.50 13.90 8.22
C ARG A 355 -20.70 13.98 6.71
N ARG A 356 -19.70 14.49 5.97
CA ARG A 356 -19.75 14.57 4.51
C ARG A 356 -19.73 13.19 3.87
N ILE A 357 -18.90 12.28 4.35
CA ILE A 357 -18.89 10.88 3.92
C ILE A 357 -20.25 10.22 4.17
N ALA A 358 -20.77 10.29 5.39
CA ALA A 358 -22.05 9.67 5.76
C ALA A 358 -23.25 10.21 4.96
N LYS A 359 -23.18 11.46 4.47
CA LYS A 359 -24.21 12.08 3.63
C LYS A 359 -23.95 11.96 2.13
N VAL A 360 -22.79 11.44 1.75
CA VAL A 360 -22.29 11.46 0.36
C VAL A 360 -22.37 12.88 -0.22
N ASP A 361 -21.87 13.87 0.55
CA ASP A 361 -21.86 15.27 0.17
C ASP A 361 -20.81 15.53 -0.93
N LEU A 362 -21.13 15.09 -2.14
CA LEU A 362 -20.24 15.06 -3.30
C LEU A 362 -20.49 16.28 -4.21
N HIS A 363 -19.44 17.05 -4.45
CA HIS A 363 -19.46 18.20 -5.34
C HIS A 363 -18.45 18.02 -6.46
N PHE A 364 -18.86 18.32 -7.69
CA PHE A 364 -18.00 18.27 -8.86
C PHE A 364 -17.66 19.66 -9.38
N PRO A 365 -16.37 19.98 -9.54
CA PRO A 365 -16.01 21.21 -10.27
C PRO A 365 -16.45 21.12 -11.74
N PRO A 366 -16.68 22.27 -12.39
CA PRO A 366 -17.15 22.31 -13.79
C PRO A 366 -16.13 21.73 -14.78
N THR A 367 -14.86 21.69 -14.40
CA THR A 367 -13.73 21.25 -15.25
C THR A 367 -13.74 19.77 -15.61
N LEU A 368 -14.47 18.92 -14.88
CA LEU A 368 -14.56 17.48 -15.13
C LEU A 368 -15.55 17.18 -16.25
N SER A 369 -15.20 16.20 -17.12
CA SER A 369 -16.10 15.70 -18.15
C SER A 369 -17.36 15.03 -17.56
N ALA A 370 -18.44 15.00 -18.34
CA ALA A 370 -19.69 14.36 -17.91
C ALA A 370 -19.48 12.85 -17.64
N GLU A 371 -18.66 12.20 -18.46
CA GLU A 371 -18.39 10.77 -18.35
C GLU A 371 -17.67 10.43 -17.02
N VAL A 372 -16.69 11.24 -16.57
CA VAL A 372 -16.00 10.94 -15.31
C VAL A 372 -16.87 11.28 -14.11
N LYS A 373 -17.70 12.32 -14.17
CA LYS A 373 -18.70 12.61 -13.13
C LYS A 373 -19.67 11.45 -12.95
N ASP A 374 -20.11 10.85 -14.05
CA ASP A 374 -20.98 9.67 -14.05
C ASP A 374 -20.29 8.46 -13.39
N LEU A 375 -19.02 8.16 -13.75
CA LEU A 375 -18.27 7.07 -13.14
C LEU A 375 -18.10 7.26 -11.63
N ILE A 376 -17.64 8.45 -11.19
CA ILE A 376 -17.43 8.75 -9.77
C ILE A 376 -18.75 8.66 -9.01
N GLY A 377 -19.83 9.23 -9.55
CA GLY A 377 -21.15 9.16 -8.95
C GLY A 377 -21.69 7.74 -8.80
N LYS A 378 -21.41 6.85 -9.75
CA LYS A 378 -21.77 5.42 -9.69
C LYS A 378 -20.94 4.62 -8.68
N LEU A 379 -19.71 5.04 -8.40
CA LEU A 379 -18.86 4.40 -7.39
C LEU A 379 -19.15 4.92 -5.98
N LEU A 380 -19.39 6.23 -5.82
CA LEU A 380 -19.64 6.87 -4.53
C LEU A 380 -21.14 6.83 -4.16
N GLN A 381 -21.70 5.63 -4.07
CA GLN A 381 -23.06 5.38 -3.61
C GLN A 381 -23.09 5.05 -2.13
N TYR A 382 -24.05 5.61 -1.38
CA TYR A 382 -24.22 5.33 0.04
C TYR A 382 -24.44 3.84 0.29
N GLU A 383 -25.37 3.23 -0.45
CA GLU A 383 -25.65 1.80 -0.38
C GLU A 383 -24.56 1.01 -1.11
N PRO A 384 -23.81 0.11 -0.43
CA PRO A 384 -22.69 -0.63 -1.03
C PRO A 384 -23.09 -1.41 -2.28
N GLU A 385 -24.28 -2.01 -2.30
CA GLU A 385 -24.75 -2.84 -3.40
C GLU A 385 -25.15 -2.03 -4.66
N LYS A 386 -25.33 -0.72 -4.54
CA LYS A 386 -25.59 0.18 -5.68
C LYS A 386 -24.30 0.66 -6.35
N ARG A 387 -23.14 0.43 -5.74
CA ARG A 387 -21.85 0.81 -6.33
C ARG A 387 -21.59 0.01 -7.59
N LEU A 388 -21.13 0.70 -8.65
CA LEU A 388 -20.83 0.09 -9.94
C LEU A 388 -19.84 -1.06 -9.78
N ALA A 389 -20.16 -2.21 -10.35
CA ALA A 389 -19.28 -3.39 -10.31
C ALA A 389 -17.94 -3.08 -11.02
N LEU A 390 -16.82 -3.59 -10.50
CA LEU A 390 -15.49 -3.33 -11.06
C LEU A 390 -15.37 -3.79 -12.52
N THR A 391 -16.07 -4.86 -12.91
CA THR A 391 -16.15 -5.32 -14.29
C THR A 391 -16.81 -4.29 -15.21
N GLU A 392 -17.81 -3.57 -14.71
CA GLU A 392 -18.50 -2.51 -15.43
C GLU A 392 -17.70 -1.19 -15.41
N VAL A 393 -16.90 -0.93 -14.34
CA VAL A 393 -15.93 0.18 -14.33
C VAL A 393 -15.00 0.07 -15.54
N ARG A 394 -14.48 -1.12 -15.83
CA ARG A 394 -13.58 -1.36 -16.97
C ARG A 394 -14.24 -1.19 -18.33
N LYS A 395 -15.56 -1.27 -18.40
CA LYS A 395 -16.36 -1.06 -19.62
C LYS A 395 -16.92 0.36 -19.73
N HIS A 396 -16.78 1.16 -18.68
CA HIS A 396 -17.35 2.49 -18.62
C HIS A 396 -16.83 3.38 -19.77
N PRO A 397 -17.70 4.23 -20.41
CA PRO A 397 -17.30 5.06 -21.54
C PRO A 397 -16.05 5.90 -21.29
N TRP A 398 -15.90 6.46 -20.09
CA TRP A 398 -14.70 7.21 -19.69
C TRP A 398 -13.42 6.36 -19.72
N ILE A 399 -13.47 5.11 -19.28
CA ILE A 399 -12.33 4.19 -19.32
C ILE A 399 -12.01 3.80 -20.76
N VAL A 400 -13.02 3.39 -21.52
CA VAL A 400 -12.88 2.94 -22.92
C VAL A 400 -12.35 4.04 -23.82
N LYS A 401 -12.79 5.29 -23.62
CA LYS A 401 -12.37 6.49 -24.36
C LYS A 401 -10.84 6.67 -24.40
N TYR A 402 -10.16 6.35 -23.29
CA TYR A 402 -8.72 6.56 -23.11
C TYR A 402 -7.89 5.28 -23.19
N ARG A 403 -8.51 4.13 -23.34
CA ARG A 403 -7.80 2.87 -23.54
C ARG A 403 -7.05 2.90 -24.86
N PRO A 404 -5.76 2.50 -24.90
CA PRO A 404 -5.04 2.38 -26.17
C PRO A 404 -5.83 1.44 -27.11
N ARG A 405 -6.10 1.89 -28.33
CA ARG A 405 -6.59 0.99 -29.35
C ARG A 405 -5.50 -0.05 -29.58
N THR A 406 -5.77 -1.31 -29.28
CA THR A 406 -4.95 -2.41 -29.77
C THR A 406 -5.01 -2.30 -31.28
N ALA A 407 -3.86 -2.12 -31.92
CA ALA A 407 -3.79 -2.26 -33.36
C ALA A 407 -4.32 -3.67 -33.66
N SER A 408 -5.57 -3.72 -34.18
CA SER A 408 -6.10 -4.93 -34.75
C SER A 408 -5.19 -5.25 -35.91
N GLY A 409 -4.37 -6.31 -35.74
CA GLY A 409 -3.62 -6.90 -36.81
C GLY A 409 -4.56 -7.50 -37.87
#